data_504ef21ec57c9529d3e8b52cceaff654
#
_entry.id   504ef21ec57c9529d3e8b52cceaff654
#
_cell.length_a   1.000
_cell.length_b   1.000
_cell.length_c   1.000
_cell.angle_alpha   90.00
_cell.angle_beta   90.00
_cell.angle_gamma   90.00
#
_symmetry.space_group_name_H-M   'P 1'
#
loop_
_entity.id
_entity.type
_entity.pdbx_description
1 polymer ?
#
loop_
_entity_poly.entity_id
_entity_poly.type
_entity_poly.pdbx_seq_one_letter_code
_entity_poly.pdbx_strand_id
1 'polypeptide(L)'
;MPFDIPTHLDFDVEFEPTKMDDKKYVINQDTGDYLGIVGDGFKCASHGDFYRNMYDTITEELTDGDMMNARYNWSTARNGAWSMLDITLPDMQVPIVTDKMETSIGNRIIALHGVDGSCSNQVYFGAIDFFCTNGMIRGEYDKVRRKNTSGFSLHSFIGELQRARTDFYAEAAKMQVWAETSTKYVDIKSLLDEMIKSDRKAEKMYQLYLHEASQRGHNKWALYSAF
;
A
#
# COMPACT_ATOMS: atom_id res chain seq x y z
N MET A 1 13.13 -11.79 -11.31
CA MET A 1 12.31 -11.30 -10.19
C MET A 1 12.37 -12.31 -9.05
N PRO A 2 12.40 -11.91 -7.80
CA PRO A 2 12.38 -12.79 -6.65
C PRO A 2 10.98 -13.29 -6.28
N PHE A 3 9.94 -12.88 -7.00
CA PHE A 3 8.57 -13.34 -6.84
C PHE A 3 8.03 -13.86 -8.18
N ASP A 4 7.16 -14.88 -8.09
CA ASP A 4 6.43 -15.40 -9.23
C ASP A 4 5.08 -14.68 -9.34
N ILE A 5 4.70 -14.34 -10.55
CA ILE A 5 3.36 -13.84 -10.81
C ILE A 5 2.41 -15.03 -10.74
N PRO A 6 1.34 -14.97 -9.92
CA PRO A 6 0.38 -16.07 -9.85
C PRO A 6 -0.18 -16.41 -11.24
N THR A 7 -0.26 -17.67 -11.58
CA THR A 7 -0.69 -18.16 -12.91
C THR A 7 -2.01 -17.55 -13.36
N HIS A 8 -2.95 -17.36 -12.43
CA HIS A 8 -4.26 -16.74 -12.73
C HIS A 8 -4.20 -15.23 -12.99
N LEU A 9 -3.03 -14.59 -12.85
CA LEU A 9 -2.76 -13.18 -13.19
C LEU A 9 -1.78 -13.04 -14.37
N ASP A 10 -1.11 -14.11 -14.77
CA ASP A 10 -0.12 -14.08 -15.87
C ASP A 10 -0.82 -14.40 -17.19
N PHE A 11 -1.73 -13.53 -17.60
CA PHE A 11 -2.49 -13.63 -18.84
C PHE A 11 -2.40 -12.34 -19.66
N ASP A 12 -2.58 -12.44 -20.95
CA ASP A 12 -2.72 -11.32 -21.85
C ASP A 12 -4.18 -10.88 -21.99
N VAL A 13 -4.35 -9.60 -22.33
CA VAL A 13 -5.66 -8.97 -22.48
C VAL A 13 -5.98 -8.80 -23.95
N GLU A 14 -7.14 -9.29 -24.35
CA GLU A 14 -7.72 -9.06 -25.68
C GLU A 14 -8.87 -8.05 -25.60
N PHE A 15 -9.06 -7.31 -26.69
CA PHE A 15 -10.14 -6.33 -26.79
C PHE A 15 -11.08 -6.70 -27.94
N GLU A 16 -12.35 -6.90 -27.61
CA GLU A 16 -13.39 -7.17 -28.60
C GLU A 16 -14.40 -5.98 -28.71
N PRO A 17 -14.88 -5.66 -29.92
CA PRO A 17 -15.88 -4.62 -30.09
C PRO A 17 -17.18 -4.98 -29.37
N THR A 18 -17.84 -3.98 -28.78
CA THR A 18 -19.21 -4.11 -28.28
C THR A 18 -20.22 -3.67 -29.35
N LYS A 19 -21.51 -3.76 -29.01
CA LYS A 19 -22.58 -3.15 -29.84
C LYS A 19 -22.62 -1.62 -29.75
N MET A 20 -21.83 -1.01 -28.87
CA MET A 20 -21.69 0.44 -28.71
C MET A 20 -20.43 0.88 -29.46
N ASP A 21 -20.54 1.88 -30.30
CA ASP A 21 -19.44 2.32 -31.16
C ASP A 21 -18.22 2.87 -30.40
N ASP A 22 -18.41 3.34 -29.16
CA ASP A 22 -17.36 3.94 -28.31
C ASP A 22 -16.85 3.03 -27.20
N LYS A 23 -17.23 1.74 -27.22
CA LYS A 23 -16.90 0.76 -26.16
C LYS A 23 -16.34 -0.54 -26.71
N LYS A 24 -15.50 -1.17 -25.90
CA LYS A 24 -14.97 -2.52 -26.17
C LYS A 24 -14.95 -3.35 -24.90
N TYR A 25 -15.10 -4.66 -25.06
CA TYR A 25 -14.88 -5.65 -24.00
C TYR A 25 -13.40 -5.81 -23.75
N VAL A 26 -13.09 -6.07 -22.49
CA VAL A 26 -11.77 -6.54 -22.04
C VAL A 26 -11.92 -8.02 -21.70
N ILE A 27 -11.13 -8.86 -22.33
CA ILE A 27 -11.23 -10.31 -22.24
C ILE A 27 -9.87 -10.87 -21.79
N ASN A 28 -9.91 -11.85 -20.90
CA ASN A 28 -8.76 -12.68 -20.58
C ASN A 28 -8.50 -13.60 -21.78
N GLN A 29 -7.35 -13.45 -22.42
CA GLN A 29 -7.03 -14.21 -23.64
C GLN A 29 -6.93 -15.73 -23.41
N ASP A 30 -6.55 -16.14 -22.20
CA ASP A 30 -6.35 -17.56 -21.89
C ASP A 30 -7.66 -18.28 -21.59
N THR A 31 -8.61 -17.60 -20.94
CA THR A 31 -9.87 -18.22 -20.49
C THR A 31 -11.09 -17.80 -21.32
N GLY A 32 -11.00 -16.70 -22.05
CA GLY A 32 -12.12 -16.09 -22.74
C GLY A 32 -13.09 -15.35 -21.81
N ASP A 33 -12.76 -15.17 -20.53
CA ASP A 33 -13.62 -14.51 -19.56
C ASP A 33 -13.69 -13.00 -19.81
N TYR A 34 -14.90 -12.45 -19.72
CA TYR A 34 -15.11 -10.99 -19.76
C TYR A 34 -14.70 -10.35 -18.46
N LEU A 35 -13.71 -9.45 -18.52
CA LEU A 35 -13.17 -8.76 -17.36
C LEU A 35 -13.83 -7.39 -17.15
N GLY A 36 -14.28 -6.72 -18.22
CA GLY A 36 -14.90 -5.42 -18.13
C GLY A 36 -15.29 -4.81 -19.48
N ILE A 37 -15.83 -3.60 -19.44
CA ILE A 37 -16.17 -2.78 -20.60
C ILE A 37 -15.47 -1.44 -20.45
N VAL A 38 -14.72 -1.03 -21.45
CA VAL A 38 -13.91 0.19 -21.43
C VAL A 38 -14.20 1.06 -22.66
N GLY A 39 -13.77 2.31 -22.62
CA GLY A 39 -13.81 3.18 -23.79
C GLY A 39 -12.87 2.70 -24.89
N ASP A 40 -13.17 3.00 -26.13
CA ASP A 40 -12.40 2.54 -27.31
C ASP A 40 -10.91 2.96 -27.24
N GLY A 41 -10.62 4.14 -26.72
CA GLY A 41 -9.24 4.63 -26.51
C GLY A 41 -8.48 4.01 -25.33
N PHE A 42 -9.10 3.12 -24.55
CA PHE A 42 -8.44 2.48 -23.41
C PHE A 42 -7.37 1.49 -23.89
N LYS A 43 -6.21 1.51 -23.22
CA LYS A 43 -5.13 0.56 -23.40
C LYS A 43 -4.58 0.20 -22.02
N CYS A 44 -4.22 -1.04 -21.82
CA CYS A 44 -3.51 -1.50 -20.60
C CYS A 44 -2.36 -2.40 -20.99
N ALA A 45 -1.37 -2.46 -20.12
CA ALA A 45 -0.40 -3.54 -20.09
C ALA A 45 -1.05 -4.78 -19.45
N SER A 46 -0.49 -5.96 -19.67
CA SER A 46 -0.82 -7.14 -18.86
C SER A 46 -0.38 -6.92 -17.40
N HIS A 47 -0.90 -7.72 -16.47
CA HIS A 47 -0.39 -7.71 -15.11
C HIS A 47 1.09 -8.05 -15.07
N GLY A 48 1.50 -9.05 -15.86
CA GLY A 48 2.89 -9.48 -15.99
C GLY A 48 3.82 -8.34 -16.36
N ASP A 49 3.49 -7.59 -17.42
CA ASP A 49 4.31 -6.47 -17.87
C ASP A 49 4.37 -5.33 -16.86
N PHE A 50 3.24 -5.02 -16.21
CA PHE A 50 3.21 -3.99 -15.18
C PHE A 50 4.14 -4.32 -14.01
N TYR A 51 4.04 -5.54 -13.46
CA TYR A 51 4.84 -5.92 -12.29
C TYR A 51 6.30 -6.16 -12.61
N ARG A 52 6.64 -6.66 -13.81
CA ARG A 52 8.04 -6.76 -14.26
C ARG A 52 8.68 -5.37 -14.37
N ASN A 53 8.02 -4.44 -15.06
CA ASN A 53 8.52 -3.07 -15.19
C ASN A 53 8.63 -2.34 -13.84
N MET A 54 7.66 -2.58 -12.93
CA MET A 54 7.72 -2.03 -11.58
C MET A 54 8.93 -2.59 -10.82
N TYR A 55 9.16 -3.89 -10.89
CA TYR A 55 10.28 -4.54 -10.23
C TYR A 55 11.62 -4.00 -10.75
N ASP A 56 11.80 -3.91 -12.07
CA ASP A 56 13.01 -3.39 -12.68
C ASP A 56 13.27 -1.95 -12.20
N THR A 57 12.23 -1.11 -12.14
CA THR A 57 12.34 0.27 -11.63
C THR A 57 12.71 0.33 -10.15
N ILE A 58 12.15 -0.55 -9.32
CA ILE A 58 12.47 -0.60 -7.89
C ILE A 58 13.91 -1.04 -7.67
N THR A 59 14.40 -2.02 -8.43
CA THR A 59 15.75 -2.55 -8.28
C THR A 59 16.86 -1.61 -8.80
N GLU A 60 16.52 -0.59 -9.57
CA GLU A 60 17.47 0.49 -9.88
C GLU A 60 17.83 1.32 -8.64
N GLU A 61 16.95 1.37 -7.62
CA GLU A 61 17.09 2.20 -6.43
C GLU A 61 17.33 1.42 -5.14
N LEU A 62 16.80 0.21 -5.04
CA LEU A 62 17.00 -0.68 -3.91
C LEU A 62 18.10 -1.69 -4.24
N THR A 63 19.01 -1.89 -3.30
CA THR A 63 20.08 -2.88 -3.44
C THR A 63 19.54 -4.30 -3.28
N ASP A 64 20.30 -5.28 -3.77
CA ASP A 64 19.99 -6.69 -3.54
C ASP A 64 19.88 -7.01 -2.04
N GLY A 65 20.65 -6.32 -1.19
CA GLY A 65 20.57 -6.44 0.27
C GLY A 65 19.22 -5.96 0.82
N ASP A 66 18.68 -4.85 0.31
CA ASP A 66 17.38 -4.32 0.73
C ASP A 66 16.24 -5.30 0.39
N MET A 67 16.40 -6.06 -0.69
CA MET A 67 15.40 -7.01 -1.21
C MET A 67 15.58 -8.45 -0.73
N MET A 68 16.69 -8.79 -0.05
CA MET A 68 17.08 -10.18 0.25
C MET A 68 16.00 -10.94 1.02
N ASN A 69 15.37 -10.31 2.01
CA ASN A 69 14.33 -10.92 2.86
C ASN A 69 12.94 -10.35 2.55
N ALA A 70 12.75 -9.72 1.39
CA ALA A 70 11.47 -9.16 1.00
C ALA A 70 10.37 -10.23 1.01
N ARG A 71 9.20 -9.85 1.52
CA ARG A 71 8.00 -10.70 1.56
C ARG A 71 7.00 -10.17 0.56
N TYR A 72 6.44 -11.07 -0.23
CA TYR A 72 5.52 -10.76 -1.32
C TYR A 72 4.15 -11.37 -1.01
N ASN A 73 3.12 -10.54 -1.03
CA ASN A 73 1.74 -11.00 -0.83
C ASN A 73 0.85 -10.48 -1.96
N TRP A 74 0.11 -11.39 -2.58
CA TRP A 74 -0.80 -11.10 -3.67
C TRP A 74 -2.25 -11.04 -3.19
N SER A 75 -3.00 -10.07 -3.71
CA SER A 75 -4.45 -10.01 -3.59
C SER A 75 -5.06 -9.75 -4.94
N THR A 76 -6.18 -10.40 -5.22
CA THR A 76 -6.87 -10.30 -6.50
C THR A 76 -8.36 -10.10 -6.30
N ALA A 77 -9.00 -9.47 -7.28
CA ALA A 77 -10.44 -9.31 -7.31
C ALA A 77 -10.97 -9.33 -8.75
N ARG A 78 -12.27 -9.46 -8.91
CA ARG A 78 -12.96 -9.39 -10.20
C ARG A 78 -12.41 -10.38 -11.22
N ASN A 79 -12.30 -11.65 -10.84
CA ASN A 79 -11.76 -12.72 -11.69
C ASN A 79 -10.38 -12.42 -12.29
N GLY A 80 -9.53 -11.75 -11.51
CA GLY A 80 -8.19 -11.37 -11.96
C GLY A 80 -8.12 -10.04 -12.73
N ALA A 81 -9.24 -9.35 -12.96
CA ALA A 81 -9.20 -8.04 -13.60
C ALA A 81 -8.50 -6.96 -12.77
N TRP A 82 -8.39 -7.18 -11.47
CA TRP A 82 -7.68 -6.31 -10.53
C TRP A 82 -6.70 -7.13 -9.69
N SER A 83 -5.54 -6.58 -9.47
CA SER A 83 -4.48 -7.21 -8.68
C SER A 83 -3.75 -6.20 -7.79
N MET A 84 -3.23 -6.67 -6.67
CA MET A 84 -2.36 -5.94 -5.76
C MET A 84 -1.18 -6.82 -5.37
N LEU A 85 0.02 -6.27 -5.49
CA LEU A 85 1.23 -6.83 -4.92
C LEU A 85 1.65 -5.96 -3.72
N ASP A 86 1.81 -6.61 -2.60
CA ASP A 86 2.28 -6.01 -1.35
C ASP A 86 3.68 -6.56 -1.06
N ILE A 87 4.67 -5.68 -1.07
CA ILE A 87 6.07 -5.99 -0.80
C ILE A 87 6.44 -5.39 0.54
N THR A 88 6.80 -6.22 1.49
CA THR A 88 7.34 -5.80 2.79
C THR A 88 8.84 -6.03 2.80
N LEU A 89 9.60 -5.02 3.23
CA LEU A 89 11.06 -5.02 3.28
C LEU A 89 11.55 -5.08 4.73
N PRO A 90 11.69 -6.30 5.34
CA PRO A 90 12.03 -6.44 6.75
C PRO A 90 13.43 -5.91 7.10
N ASP A 91 14.36 -5.91 6.16
CA ASP A 91 15.72 -5.42 6.38
C ASP A 91 15.80 -3.88 6.37
N MET A 92 14.79 -3.21 5.81
CA MET A 92 14.60 -1.76 5.88
C MET A 92 13.67 -1.41 7.03
N GLN A 93 14.12 -1.63 8.26
CA GLN A 93 13.32 -1.34 9.45
C GLN A 93 14.05 -0.41 10.41
N VAL A 94 13.25 0.35 11.16
CA VAL A 94 13.71 1.25 12.22
C VAL A 94 13.06 0.79 13.53
N PRO A 95 13.83 0.54 14.59
CA PRO A 95 13.27 0.20 15.88
C PRO A 95 12.53 1.39 16.48
N ILE A 96 11.40 1.13 17.11
CA ILE A 96 10.63 2.07 17.91
C ILE A 96 10.57 1.52 19.33
N VAL A 97 11.12 2.26 20.27
CA VAL A 97 11.19 1.85 21.66
C VAL A 97 10.20 2.67 22.49
N THR A 98 9.39 1.98 23.27
CA THR A 98 8.50 2.56 24.28
C THR A 98 8.93 2.10 25.68
N ASP A 99 8.28 2.61 26.72
CA ASP A 99 8.50 2.16 28.11
C ASP A 99 8.02 0.72 28.38
N LYS A 100 7.24 0.16 27.48
CA LYS A 100 6.64 -1.17 27.64
C LYS A 100 7.12 -2.20 26.63
N MET A 101 7.52 -1.76 25.45
CA MET A 101 7.90 -2.68 24.38
C MET A 101 8.87 -2.04 23.39
N GLU A 102 9.57 -2.90 22.67
CA GLU A 102 10.28 -2.58 21.46
C GLU A 102 9.54 -3.18 20.26
N THR A 103 9.34 -2.39 19.23
CA THR A 103 8.79 -2.80 17.93
C THR A 103 9.66 -2.27 16.81
N SER A 104 9.33 -2.58 15.58
CA SER A 104 10.00 -2.00 14.42
C SER A 104 9.01 -1.59 13.35
N ILE A 105 9.35 -0.53 12.65
CA ILE A 105 8.64 -0.06 11.47
C ILE A 105 9.47 -0.44 10.26
N GLY A 106 8.88 -1.20 9.36
CA GLY A 106 9.51 -1.61 8.11
C GLY A 106 8.96 -0.85 6.92
N ASN A 107 9.72 -0.80 5.85
CA ASN A 107 9.27 -0.22 4.60
C ASN A 107 8.33 -1.19 3.86
N ARG A 108 7.33 -0.63 3.18
CA ARG A 108 6.31 -1.37 2.44
C ARG A 108 6.01 -0.71 1.12
N ILE A 109 5.92 -1.50 0.07
CA ILE A 109 5.54 -1.07 -1.27
C ILE A 109 4.25 -1.79 -1.64
N ILE A 110 3.23 -1.04 -2.07
CA ILE A 110 1.97 -1.60 -2.55
C ILE A 110 1.77 -1.16 -3.99
N ALA A 111 1.71 -2.12 -4.89
CA ALA A 111 1.42 -1.88 -6.29
C ALA A 111 0.02 -2.40 -6.65
N LEU A 112 -0.78 -1.54 -7.26
CA LEU A 112 -2.14 -1.83 -7.72
C LEU A 112 -2.21 -1.73 -9.23
N HIS A 113 -2.79 -2.72 -9.86
CA HIS A 113 -3.00 -2.75 -11.28
C HIS A 113 -4.39 -3.30 -11.65
N GLY A 114 -5.04 -2.71 -12.63
CA GLY A 114 -6.32 -3.18 -13.15
C GLY A 114 -6.37 -3.14 -14.66
N VAL A 115 -6.84 -4.20 -15.27
CA VAL A 115 -6.98 -4.31 -16.73
C VAL A 115 -8.39 -3.96 -17.21
N ASP A 116 -9.36 -3.84 -16.31
CA ASP A 116 -10.78 -3.58 -16.59
C ASP A 116 -11.15 -2.07 -16.62
N GLY A 117 -10.16 -1.18 -16.48
CA GLY A 117 -10.38 0.26 -16.41
C GLY A 117 -10.93 0.77 -15.06
N SER A 118 -11.18 -0.12 -14.09
CA SER A 118 -11.74 0.25 -12.77
C SER A 118 -10.75 0.98 -11.87
N CYS A 119 -9.46 0.75 -12.07
CA CYS A 119 -8.42 1.50 -11.36
C CYS A 119 -7.31 1.95 -12.31
N SER A 120 -6.60 3.00 -11.91
CA SER A 120 -5.34 3.38 -12.54
C SER A 120 -4.20 2.56 -11.95
N ASN A 121 -3.10 2.45 -12.68
CA ASN A 121 -1.85 1.92 -12.14
C ASN A 121 -1.38 2.80 -10.98
N GLN A 122 -1.10 2.19 -9.84
CA GLN A 122 -0.73 2.92 -8.63
C GLN A 122 0.36 2.15 -7.91
N VAL A 123 1.35 2.87 -7.42
CA VAL A 123 2.33 2.31 -6.49
C VAL A 123 2.43 3.26 -5.31
N TYR A 124 2.43 2.69 -4.13
CA TYR A 124 2.50 3.38 -2.87
C TYR A 124 3.74 2.93 -2.12
N PHE A 125 4.44 3.88 -1.55
CA PHE A 125 5.52 3.66 -0.60
C PHE A 125 5.04 4.09 0.78
N GLY A 126 5.35 3.32 1.79
CA GLY A 126 4.94 3.64 3.13
C GLY A 126 5.61 2.76 4.17
N ALA A 127 5.26 3.00 5.42
CA ALA A 127 5.74 2.24 6.55
C ALA A 127 4.69 1.25 7.03
N ILE A 128 5.15 0.11 7.52
CA ILE A 128 4.33 -0.87 8.24
C ILE A 128 4.91 -1.07 9.64
N ASP A 129 4.05 -1.02 10.64
CA ASP A 129 4.39 -1.45 11.99
C ASP A 129 4.24 -2.98 12.07
N PHE A 130 5.34 -3.70 12.24
CA PHE A 130 5.34 -5.16 12.28
C PHE A 130 4.62 -5.75 13.47
N PHE A 131 4.40 -4.97 14.51
CA PHE A 131 3.65 -5.41 15.67
C PHE A 131 2.13 -5.24 15.49
N CYS A 132 1.70 -4.34 14.66
CA CYS A 132 0.28 -4.07 14.44
C CYS A 132 -0.33 -5.11 13.50
N THR A 133 -1.11 -6.05 14.04
CA THR A 133 -1.84 -7.07 13.26
C THR A 133 -2.90 -6.48 12.33
N ASN A 134 -3.29 -5.23 12.52
CA ASN A 134 -4.30 -4.55 11.71
C ASN A 134 -3.80 -4.10 10.33
N GLY A 135 -2.54 -4.38 10.00
CA GLY A 135 -1.97 -4.04 8.70
C GLY A 135 -2.00 -2.55 8.39
N MET A 136 -1.92 -1.73 9.44
CA MET A 136 -2.03 -0.29 9.33
C MET A 136 -0.86 0.24 8.50
N ILE A 137 -1.20 0.76 7.35
CA ILE A 137 -0.28 1.41 6.44
C ILE A 137 -0.22 2.88 6.87
N ARG A 138 0.95 3.38 7.26
CA ARG A 138 1.11 4.76 7.72
C ARG A 138 2.29 5.46 7.07
N GLY A 139 2.10 6.72 6.85
CA GLY A 139 2.97 7.67 6.20
C GLY A 139 2.17 8.53 5.23
N GLU A 140 2.68 9.69 4.87
CA GLU A 140 2.26 10.33 3.62
C GLU A 140 2.74 9.42 2.50
N TYR A 141 1.79 8.75 1.85
CA TYR A 141 2.13 7.91 0.69
C TYR A 141 2.55 8.82 -0.44
N ASP A 142 3.77 8.74 -0.86
CA ASP A 142 4.14 9.15 -2.19
C ASP A 142 3.42 8.21 -3.16
N LYS A 143 2.34 8.74 -3.71
CA LYS A 143 1.45 8.01 -4.61
C LYS A 143 1.76 8.37 -6.03
N VAL A 144 2.27 7.42 -6.79
CA VAL A 144 2.28 7.53 -8.24
C VAL A 144 1.01 6.95 -8.81
N ARG A 145 0.20 7.79 -9.40
CA ARG A 145 -1.02 7.39 -10.10
C ARG A 145 -0.91 7.70 -11.58
N ARG A 146 -1.02 6.70 -12.44
CA ARG A 146 -1.07 6.86 -13.89
C ARG A 146 -2.29 6.14 -14.47
N LYS A 147 -2.97 6.80 -15.41
CA LYS A 147 -4.03 6.16 -16.18
C LYS A 147 -3.43 5.06 -17.07
N ASN A 148 -4.22 4.00 -17.30
CA ASN A 148 -3.88 2.95 -18.25
C ASN A 148 -3.98 3.48 -19.68
N THR A 149 -2.90 4.08 -20.14
CA THR A 149 -2.78 4.65 -21.49
C THR A 149 -1.43 4.25 -22.07
N SER A 150 -1.27 4.35 -23.38
CA SER A 150 -0.06 3.97 -24.13
C SER A 150 1.23 4.70 -23.73
N GLY A 151 1.16 5.68 -22.84
CA GLY A 151 2.31 6.47 -22.37
C GLY A 151 2.70 6.15 -20.92
N PHE A 152 2.30 4.99 -20.38
CA PHE A 152 2.72 4.60 -19.03
C PHE A 152 4.21 4.34 -19.00
N SER A 153 4.94 5.14 -18.21
CA SER A 153 6.36 4.96 -17.92
C SER A 153 6.56 5.03 -16.42
N LEU A 154 7.21 4.02 -15.87
CA LEU A 154 7.61 3.98 -14.47
C LEU A 154 8.88 4.83 -14.21
N HIS A 155 9.56 5.30 -15.24
CA HIS A 155 10.81 6.05 -15.11
C HIS A 155 10.66 7.38 -14.33
N SER A 156 9.49 8.03 -14.43
CA SER A 156 9.18 9.22 -13.61
C SER A 156 8.99 8.91 -12.12
N PHE A 157 9.04 7.65 -11.78
CA PHE A 157 8.77 7.06 -10.49
C PHE A 157 10.03 6.93 -9.60
N ILE A 158 11.22 6.87 -10.22
CA ILE A 158 12.50 6.70 -9.51
C ILE A 158 12.74 7.82 -8.49
N GLY A 159 12.50 9.07 -8.89
CA GLY A 159 12.68 10.21 -7.98
C GLY A 159 11.68 10.26 -6.82
N GLU A 160 10.51 9.66 -6.99
CA GLU A 160 9.52 9.53 -5.92
C GLU A 160 9.88 8.38 -4.97
N LEU A 161 10.43 7.29 -5.48
CA LEU A 161 10.98 6.20 -4.67
C LEU A 161 12.15 6.66 -3.78
N GLN A 162 13.07 7.46 -4.34
CA GLN A 162 14.19 8.02 -3.59
C GLN A 162 13.70 8.94 -2.46
N ARG A 163 12.72 9.80 -2.74
CA ARG A 163 12.09 10.63 -1.70
C ARG A 163 11.42 9.79 -0.64
N ALA A 164 10.59 8.83 -1.03
CA ALA A 164 9.90 7.95 -0.10
C ALA A 164 10.86 7.19 0.81
N ARG A 165 12.02 6.76 0.30
CA ARG A 165 13.08 6.16 1.11
C ARG A 165 13.66 7.15 2.14
N THR A 166 13.90 8.38 1.73
CA THR A 166 14.40 9.45 2.63
C THR A 166 13.34 9.80 3.68
N ASP A 167 12.10 9.96 3.25
CA ASP A 167 10.97 10.32 4.11
C ASP A 167 10.61 9.20 5.09
N PHE A 168 10.83 7.93 4.73
CA PHE A 168 10.64 6.80 5.65
C PHE A 168 11.43 6.95 6.95
N TYR A 169 12.72 7.30 6.87
CA TYR A 169 13.54 7.50 8.08
C TYR A 169 13.09 8.72 8.89
N ALA A 170 12.67 9.79 8.21
CA ALA A 170 12.14 10.98 8.88
C ALA A 170 10.80 10.68 9.59
N GLU A 171 9.92 9.92 8.96
CA GLU A 171 8.66 9.48 9.57
C GLU A 171 8.90 8.51 10.74
N ALA A 172 9.82 7.57 10.64
CA ALA A 172 10.20 6.69 11.74
C ALA A 172 10.75 7.49 12.94
N ALA A 173 11.53 8.52 12.69
CA ALA A 173 12.01 9.43 13.75
C ALA A 173 10.86 10.19 14.44
N LYS A 174 9.84 10.66 13.69
CA LYS A 174 8.63 11.24 14.28
C LYS A 174 7.87 10.24 15.14
N MET A 175 7.78 9.00 14.69
CA MET A 175 7.10 7.93 15.42
C MET A 175 7.81 7.61 16.73
N GLN A 176 9.15 7.64 16.76
CA GLN A 176 9.93 7.53 17.99
C GLN A 176 9.61 8.68 18.95
N VAL A 177 9.56 9.91 18.48
CA VAL A 177 9.15 11.07 19.31
C VAL A 177 7.73 10.89 19.87
N TRP A 178 6.81 10.32 19.08
CA TRP A 178 5.46 10.02 19.57
C TRP A 178 5.45 8.89 20.61
N ALA A 179 6.30 7.87 20.46
CA ALA A 179 6.47 6.81 21.43
C ALA A 179 7.00 7.35 22.79
N GLU A 180 7.84 8.37 22.76
CA GLU A 180 8.39 9.05 23.95
C GLU A 180 7.44 10.09 24.54
N THR A 181 6.46 10.57 23.76
CA THR A 181 5.51 11.60 24.21
C THR A 181 4.37 10.97 25.01
N SER A 182 4.42 11.10 26.34
CA SER A 182 3.39 10.56 27.24
C SER A 182 2.04 11.23 27.06
N THR A 183 0.97 10.44 27.04
CA THR A 183 -0.44 10.90 27.09
C THR A 183 -1.10 10.60 28.42
N LYS A 184 -0.35 10.13 29.42
CA LYS A 184 -0.87 9.68 30.74
C LYS A 184 -1.71 10.72 31.47
N TYR A 185 -1.41 12.01 31.26
CA TYR A 185 -2.12 13.12 31.90
C TYR A 185 -3.09 13.86 30.96
N VAL A 186 -3.36 13.30 29.79
CA VAL A 186 -4.32 13.85 28.81
C VAL A 186 -5.63 13.09 28.92
N ASP A 187 -6.74 13.80 28.99
CA ASP A 187 -8.07 13.18 28.89
C ASP A 187 -8.36 12.83 27.43
N ILE A 188 -7.89 11.65 27.04
CA ILE A 188 -8.03 11.14 25.65
C ILE A 188 -9.50 10.92 25.29
N LYS A 189 -10.36 10.57 26.26
CA LYS A 189 -11.79 10.38 26.01
C LYS A 189 -12.42 11.69 25.56
N SER A 190 -12.25 12.75 26.34
CA SER A 190 -12.77 14.09 26.00
C SER A 190 -12.19 14.62 24.69
N LEU A 191 -10.87 14.39 24.44
CA LEU A 191 -10.25 14.79 23.19
C LEU A 191 -10.90 14.09 21.97
N LEU A 192 -11.16 12.79 22.06
CA LEU A 192 -11.81 12.03 20.98
C LEU A 192 -13.28 12.44 20.78
N ASP A 193 -14.02 12.71 21.86
CA ASP A 193 -15.39 13.19 21.79
C ASP A 193 -15.49 14.57 21.11
N GLU A 194 -14.49 15.44 21.32
CA GLU A 194 -14.40 16.73 20.64
C GLU A 194 -14.05 16.60 19.15
N MET A 195 -13.10 15.71 18.81
CA MET A 195 -12.61 15.54 17.44
C MET A 195 -13.57 14.73 16.55
N ILE A 196 -14.30 13.79 17.11
CA ILE A 196 -15.14 12.84 16.37
C ILE A 196 -16.61 13.14 16.61
N LYS A 197 -17.32 13.65 15.59
CA LYS A 197 -18.73 14.04 15.67
C LYS A 197 -19.73 12.92 16.04
N SER A 198 -19.28 11.69 16.16
CA SER A 198 -20.13 10.53 16.46
C SER A 198 -19.66 9.87 17.74
N ASP A 199 -20.46 9.93 18.78
CA ASP A 199 -20.19 9.33 20.10
C ASP A 199 -19.83 7.84 20.01
N ARG A 200 -20.55 7.10 19.16
CA ARG A 200 -20.26 5.68 18.92
C ARG A 200 -18.86 5.45 18.31
N LYS A 201 -18.45 6.33 17.40
CA LYS A 201 -17.11 6.22 16.79
C LYS A 201 -16.04 6.67 17.76
N ALA A 202 -16.27 7.76 18.51
CA ALA A 202 -15.36 8.25 19.53
C ALA A 202 -15.12 7.18 20.62
N GLU A 203 -16.20 6.55 21.09
CA GLU A 203 -16.10 5.45 22.06
C GLU A 203 -15.31 4.26 21.51
N LYS A 204 -15.58 3.85 20.27
CA LYS A 204 -14.80 2.76 19.63
C LYS A 204 -13.31 3.12 19.53
N MET A 205 -12.99 4.36 19.14
CA MET A 205 -11.59 4.82 19.05
C MET A 205 -10.92 4.85 20.43
N TYR A 206 -11.67 5.25 21.47
CA TYR A 206 -11.14 5.22 22.83
C TYR A 206 -10.81 3.80 23.29
N GLN A 207 -11.67 2.82 23.01
CA GLN A 207 -11.39 1.41 23.33
C GLN A 207 -10.18 0.88 22.57
N LEU A 208 -10.01 1.25 21.29
CA LEU A 208 -8.81 0.91 20.51
C LEU A 208 -7.56 1.56 21.12
N TYR A 209 -7.64 2.84 21.52
CA TYR A 209 -6.54 3.50 22.22
C TYR A 209 -6.16 2.77 23.51
N LEU A 210 -7.14 2.38 24.34
CA LEU A 210 -6.85 1.65 25.57
C LEU A 210 -6.18 0.31 25.28
N HIS A 211 -6.61 -0.39 24.23
CA HIS A 211 -5.97 -1.63 23.78
C HIS A 211 -4.51 -1.38 23.38
N GLU A 212 -4.23 -0.42 22.50
CA GLU A 212 -2.89 -0.06 22.09
C GLU A 212 -2.03 0.41 23.27
N ALA A 213 -2.56 1.26 24.15
CA ALA A 213 -1.86 1.76 25.32
C ALA A 213 -1.54 0.67 26.33
N SER A 214 -2.33 -0.39 26.41
CA SER A 214 -2.03 -1.54 27.26
C SER A 214 -0.72 -2.24 26.87
N GLN A 215 -0.41 -2.24 25.59
CA GLN A 215 0.77 -2.90 25.02
C GLN A 215 1.97 -1.95 24.88
N ARG A 216 1.72 -0.72 24.39
CA ARG A 216 2.76 0.26 23.99
C ARG A 216 3.02 1.35 25.03
N GLY A 217 2.23 1.40 26.12
CA GLY A 217 2.24 2.52 27.06
C GLY A 217 1.32 3.67 26.64
N HIS A 218 0.99 4.54 27.62
CA HIS A 218 0.19 5.73 27.39
C HIS A 218 1.02 6.83 26.71
N ASN A 219 1.12 6.78 25.38
CA ASN A 219 1.90 7.72 24.58
C ASN A 219 1.16 8.11 23.29
N LYS A 220 1.69 9.10 22.57
CA LYS A 220 1.08 9.55 21.30
C LYS A 220 1.12 8.47 20.23
N TRP A 221 2.08 7.57 20.27
CA TRP A 221 2.16 6.46 19.32
C TRP A 221 0.98 5.49 19.48
N ALA A 222 0.63 5.15 20.73
CA ALA A 222 -0.55 4.33 21.01
C ALA A 222 -1.86 5.02 20.56
N LEU A 223 -1.99 6.34 20.80
CA LEU A 223 -3.14 7.10 20.32
C LEU A 223 -3.22 7.10 18.80
N TYR A 224 -2.11 7.33 18.13
CA TYR A 224 -2.04 7.30 16.69
C TYR A 224 -2.34 5.89 16.13
N SER A 225 -1.90 4.82 16.79
CA SER A 225 -2.15 3.43 16.37
C SER A 225 -3.61 2.99 16.52
N ALA A 226 -4.42 3.73 17.27
CA ALA A 226 -5.86 3.50 17.41
C ALA A 226 -6.67 4.01 16.21
N PHE A 227 -6.13 4.95 15.41
CA PHE A 227 -6.80 5.50 14.23
C PHE A 227 -6.56 4.67 12.99
#